data_37e1cb263065f6e5cb3e490fc372d638
#
_entry.id   37e1cb263065f6e5cb3e490fc372d638
#
_cell.length_a   1.000
_cell.length_b   1.000
_cell.length_c   1.000
_cell.angle_alpha   90.00
_cell.angle_beta   90.00
_cell.angle_gamma   90.00
#
_symmetry.space_group_name_H-M   'P 1'
#
loop_
_entity.id
_entity.type
_entity.pdbx_description
1 polymer ?
#
loop_
_entity_poly.entity_id
_entity_poly.type
_entity_poly.pdbx_seq_one_letter_code
_entity_poly.pdbx_strand_id
1 'polypeptide(L)'
;ANVVEEDVAFAPENLGVPSAEIRRRVDDALEAVGMAEYARHAPHLLSGGQKQRIAIAGVIAMEPECIVLDESTAMLDPVGRREVLDTVHRLNRERGITVVLITHHMNEAMEADRAIVMNKGRIAMDGTPRAVFARVEELRALGLAAPDTVELLYELRSRGIDVPLDAMTVEECADAICRAFSGGIKGE
;
A
#
# COMPACT_ATOMS: atom_id res chain seq x y z
N ALA A 1 10.42 16.05 20.02
CA ALA A 1 9.69 17.22 19.49
C ALA A 1 8.46 17.50 20.36
N ASN A 2 8.18 18.79 20.61
CA ASN A 2 7.00 19.21 21.35
C ASN A 2 5.79 19.39 20.42
N VAL A 3 6.07 19.70 19.17
CA VAL A 3 5.08 19.90 18.11
C VAL A 3 5.47 19.15 16.84
N VAL A 4 4.48 18.89 15.98
CA VAL A 4 4.63 18.12 14.75
C VAL A 4 5.66 18.73 13.79
N GLU A 5 5.65 20.05 13.61
CA GLU A 5 6.59 20.72 12.69
C GLU A 5 8.05 20.52 13.09
N GLU A 6 8.36 20.45 14.40
CA GLU A 6 9.72 20.14 14.89
C GLU A 6 10.09 18.68 14.60
N ASP A 7 9.13 17.75 14.68
CA ASP A 7 9.35 16.34 14.40
C ASP A 7 9.69 16.13 12.91
N VAL A 8 8.95 16.79 12.03
CA VAL A 8 9.20 16.75 10.57
C VAL A 8 10.51 17.45 10.19
N ALA A 9 10.89 18.54 10.89
CA ALA A 9 12.14 19.27 10.65
C ALA A 9 13.40 18.49 11.06
N PHE A 10 13.28 17.51 11.95
CA PHE A 10 14.39 16.79 12.55
C PHE A 10 15.36 16.17 11.53
N ALA A 11 14.82 15.52 10.50
CA ALA A 11 15.66 14.85 9.50
C ALA A 11 16.42 15.86 8.60
N PRO A 12 15.77 16.87 7.98
CA PRO A 12 16.51 17.88 7.21
C PRO A 12 17.49 18.71 8.05
N GLU A 13 17.22 18.96 9.34
CA GLU A 13 18.17 19.60 10.25
C GLU A 13 19.45 18.79 10.39
N ASN A 14 19.33 17.48 10.61
CA ASN A 14 20.48 16.58 10.73
C ASN A 14 21.26 16.44 9.42
N LEU A 15 20.63 16.68 8.28
CA LEU A 15 21.29 16.73 6.96
C LEU A 15 21.98 18.07 6.70
N GLY A 16 21.89 19.05 7.61
CA GLY A 16 22.50 20.36 7.45
C GLY A 16 21.82 21.27 6.43
N VAL A 17 20.54 21.04 6.16
CA VAL A 17 19.76 21.90 5.27
C VAL A 17 19.62 23.30 5.89
N PRO A 18 19.77 24.40 5.13
CA PRO A 18 19.61 25.77 5.66
C PRO A 18 18.21 26.01 6.25
N SER A 19 18.11 26.74 7.37
CA SER A 19 16.87 26.94 8.12
C SER A 19 15.69 27.47 7.28
N ALA A 20 15.97 28.39 6.34
CA ALA A 20 14.94 28.93 5.45
C ALA A 20 14.36 27.86 4.52
N GLU A 21 15.18 26.93 4.07
CA GLU A 21 14.81 25.81 3.22
C GLU A 21 14.09 24.72 4.04
N ILE A 22 14.51 24.46 5.29
CA ILE A 22 13.83 23.53 6.19
C ILE A 22 12.37 23.94 6.36
N ARG A 23 12.10 25.20 6.59
CA ARG A 23 10.72 25.69 6.77
C ARG A 23 9.85 25.36 5.55
N ARG A 24 10.34 25.67 4.34
CA ARG A 24 9.64 25.34 3.10
C ARG A 24 9.38 23.84 2.96
N ARG A 25 10.41 23.01 3.21
CA ARG A 25 10.30 21.55 3.10
C ARG A 25 9.31 20.94 4.09
N VAL A 26 9.28 21.47 5.32
CA VAL A 26 8.34 21.04 6.36
C VAL A 26 6.89 21.37 5.95
N ASP A 27 6.65 22.61 5.50
CA ASP A 27 5.32 23.04 5.06
C ASP A 27 4.86 22.21 3.86
N ASP A 28 5.70 22.02 2.82
CA ASP A 28 5.44 21.21 1.65
C ASP A 28 5.18 19.71 2.00
N ALA A 29 5.94 19.17 2.96
CA ALA A 29 5.79 17.79 3.39
C ALA A 29 4.48 17.57 4.16
N LEU A 30 4.13 18.48 5.07
CA LEU A 30 2.88 18.41 5.83
C LEU A 30 1.65 18.56 4.91
N GLU A 31 1.72 19.43 3.91
CA GLU A 31 0.67 19.57 2.91
C GLU A 31 0.52 18.29 2.08
N ALA A 32 1.64 17.70 1.64
CA ALA A 32 1.66 16.46 0.84
C ALA A 32 0.98 15.29 1.54
N VAL A 33 1.07 15.19 2.87
CA VAL A 33 0.42 14.13 3.65
C VAL A 33 -0.94 14.54 4.23
N GLY A 34 -1.43 15.75 3.91
CA GLY A 34 -2.70 16.29 4.42
C GLY A 34 -2.71 16.54 5.93
N MET A 35 -1.59 17.00 6.50
CA MET A 35 -1.40 17.24 7.93
C MET A 35 -0.99 18.68 8.27
N ALA A 36 -1.14 19.62 7.34
CA ALA A 36 -0.72 21.01 7.53
C ALA A 36 -1.39 21.68 8.76
N GLU A 37 -2.67 21.41 9.00
CA GLU A 37 -3.41 21.95 10.15
C GLU A 37 -2.89 21.45 11.51
N TYR A 38 -2.18 20.31 11.52
CA TYR A 38 -1.62 19.70 12.72
C TYR A 38 -0.21 20.14 13.03
N ALA A 39 0.41 21.04 12.25
CA ALA A 39 1.81 21.48 12.39
C ALA A 39 2.20 21.85 13.83
N ARG A 40 1.28 22.54 14.55
CA ARG A 40 1.50 23.00 15.93
C ARG A 40 0.90 22.10 17.01
N HIS A 41 0.33 20.94 16.63
CA HIS A 41 -0.21 19.98 17.58
C HIS A 41 0.90 19.16 18.21
N ALA A 42 0.67 18.70 19.43
CA ALA A 42 1.56 17.77 20.10
C ALA A 42 1.40 16.36 19.50
N PRO A 43 2.48 15.67 19.11
CA PRO A 43 2.40 14.35 18.46
C PRO A 43 1.64 13.29 19.24
N HIS A 44 1.62 13.36 20.57
CA HIS A 44 0.93 12.38 21.40
C HIS A 44 -0.61 12.47 21.33
N LEU A 45 -1.14 13.59 20.83
CA LEU A 45 -2.60 13.79 20.65
C LEU A 45 -3.13 13.23 19.32
N LEU A 46 -2.25 12.78 18.44
CA LEU A 46 -2.61 12.28 17.12
C LEU A 46 -3.04 10.82 17.16
N SER A 47 -3.96 10.44 16.25
CA SER A 47 -4.30 9.04 16.00
C SER A 47 -3.11 8.25 15.41
N GLY A 48 -3.20 6.92 15.38
CA GLY A 48 -2.16 6.08 14.79
C GLY A 48 -1.89 6.42 13.32
N GLY A 49 -2.95 6.57 12.50
CA GLY A 49 -2.83 6.94 11.09
C GLY A 49 -2.24 8.34 10.88
N GLN A 50 -2.62 9.30 11.73
CA GLN A 50 -2.03 10.64 11.71
C GLN A 50 -0.53 10.62 12.07
N LYS A 51 -0.14 9.87 13.11
CA LYS A 51 1.28 9.68 13.46
C LYS A 51 2.08 9.07 12.32
N GLN A 52 1.51 8.08 11.63
CA GLN A 52 2.18 7.45 10.50
C GLN A 52 2.35 8.44 9.33
N ARG A 53 1.34 9.25 9.04
CA ARG A 53 1.47 10.30 8.01
C ARG A 53 2.50 11.36 8.38
N ILE A 54 2.62 11.73 9.66
CA ILE A 54 3.68 12.64 10.13
C ILE A 54 5.06 11.99 9.97
N ALA A 55 5.22 10.71 10.29
CA ALA A 55 6.48 9.99 10.05
C ALA A 55 6.86 9.99 8.56
N ILE A 56 5.89 9.79 7.67
CA ILE A 56 6.08 9.91 6.21
C ILE A 56 6.48 11.34 5.83
N ALA A 57 5.84 12.37 6.42
CA ALA A 57 6.21 13.76 6.17
C ALA A 57 7.67 14.05 6.54
N GLY A 58 8.15 13.52 7.68
CA GLY A 58 9.56 13.63 8.08
C GLY A 58 10.52 13.04 7.05
N VAL A 59 10.14 11.92 6.42
CA VAL A 59 10.93 11.32 5.33
C VAL A 59 10.86 12.19 4.06
N ILE A 60 9.67 12.68 3.69
CA ILE A 60 9.46 13.50 2.49
C ILE A 60 10.22 14.83 2.57
N ALA A 61 10.32 15.41 3.76
CA ALA A 61 11.07 16.66 3.99
C ALA A 61 12.57 16.56 3.62
N MET A 62 13.09 15.31 3.49
CA MET A 62 14.43 15.05 2.94
C MET A 62 14.49 15.09 1.41
N GLU A 63 13.33 15.21 0.72
CA GLU A 63 13.20 15.17 -0.75
C GLU A 63 13.76 13.88 -1.37
N PRO A 64 13.35 12.67 -0.91
CA PRO A 64 13.87 11.41 -1.40
C PRO A 64 13.32 11.05 -2.77
N GLU A 65 14.12 10.33 -3.59
CA GLU A 65 13.66 9.71 -4.82
C GLU A 65 12.91 8.38 -4.58
N CYS A 66 13.17 7.75 -3.43
CA CYS A 66 12.57 6.46 -3.05
C CYS A 66 12.28 6.41 -1.55
N ILE A 67 11.13 5.86 -1.18
CA ILE A 67 10.71 5.61 0.19
C ILE A 67 10.48 4.12 0.38
N VAL A 68 11.03 3.56 1.47
CA VAL A 68 10.75 2.18 1.90
C VAL A 68 9.88 2.22 3.14
N LEU A 69 8.71 1.58 3.05
CA LEU A 69 7.72 1.47 4.12
C LEU A 69 7.63 0.00 4.55
N ASP A 70 8.18 -0.29 5.73
CA ASP A 70 8.20 -1.65 6.28
C ASP A 70 7.07 -1.81 7.30
N GLU A 71 6.04 -2.59 6.92
CA GLU A 71 4.83 -2.86 7.71
C GLU A 71 4.18 -1.59 8.30
N SER A 72 4.26 -0.47 7.60
CA SER A 72 3.86 0.85 8.09
C SER A 72 2.38 1.00 8.44
N THR A 73 1.54 0.04 8.05
CA THR A 73 0.09 0.01 8.27
C THR A 73 -0.37 -1.06 9.27
N ALA A 74 0.54 -1.93 9.75
CA ALA A 74 0.19 -3.13 10.54
C ALA A 74 -0.57 -2.82 11.84
N MET A 75 -0.28 -1.67 12.48
CA MET A 75 -0.88 -1.26 13.76
C MET A 75 -2.03 -0.26 13.61
N LEU A 76 -2.52 -0.05 12.38
CA LEU A 76 -3.57 0.92 12.09
C LEU A 76 -4.93 0.24 11.98
N ASP A 77 -5.97 0.97 12.40
CA ASP A 77 -7.35 0.61 12.10
C ASP A 77 -7.62 0.73 10.57
N PRO A 78 -8.72 0.18 10.06
CA PRO A 78 -8.99 0.19 8.61
C PRO A 78 -9.04 1.59 8.00
N VAL A 79 -9.51 2.61 8.74
CA VAL A 79 -9.58 3.99 8.26
C VAL A 79 -8.19 4.59 8.16
N GLY A 80 -7.40 4.52 9.24
CA GLY A 80 -6.02 5.01 9.25
C GLY A 80 -5.13 4.31 8.23
N ARG A 81 -5.33 3.00 7.99
CA ARG A 81 -4.64 2.26 6.92
C ARG A 81 -4.95 2.85 5.55
N ARG A 82 -6.23 3.06 5.23
CA ARG A 82 -6.66 3.66 3.96
C ARG A 82 -6.03 5.04 3.76
N GLU A 83 -6.08 5.91 4.77
CA GLU A 83 -5.50 7.25 4.70
C GLU A 83 -3.99 7.25 4.41
N VAL A 84 -3.24 6.30 5.00
CA VAL A 84 -1.80 6.13 4.74
C VAL A 84 -1.56 5.64 3.31
N LEU A 85 -2.30 4.63 2.85
CA LEU A 85 -2.17 4.11 1.49
C LEU A 85 -2.52 5.16 0.43
N ASP A 86 -3.61 5.89 0.60
CA ASP A 86 -4.01 7.00 -0.29
C ASP A 86 -2.91 8.07 -0.35
N THR A 87 -2.28 8.38 0.80
CA THR A 87 -1.14 9.30 0.86
C THR A 87 0.05 8.78 0.06
N VAL A 88 0.41 7.50 0.25
CA VAL A 88 1.52 6.84 -0.46
C VAL A 88 1.28 6.82 -1.97
N HIS A 89 0.06 6.47 -2.42
CA HIS A 89 -0.31 6.50 -3.83
C HIS A 89 -0.22 7.90 -4.44
N ARG A 90 -0.68 8.92 -3.70
CA ARG A 90 -0.57 10.32 -4.14
C ARG A 90 0.89 10.75 -4.29
N LEU A 91 1.75 10.43 -3.33
CA LEU A 91 3.18 10.74 -3.40
C LEU A 91 3.85 10.10 -4.62
N ASN A 92 3.54 8.84 -4.90
CA ASN A 92 4.06 8.16 -6.08
C ASN A 92 3.56 8.83 -7.38
N ARG A 93 2.24 9.06 -7.52
CA ARG A 93 1.64 9.55 -8.78
C ARG A 93 1.90 11.03 -9.04
N GLU A 94 1.83 11.87 -8.01
CA GLU A 94 1.92 13.33 -8.17
C GLU A 94 3.34 13.85 -8.03
N ARG A 95 4.17 13.21 -7.18
CA ARG A 95 5.55 13.63 -6.92
C ARG A 95 6.61 12.73 -7.58
N GLY A 96 6.21 11.64 -8.19
CA GLY A 96 7.12 10.70 -8.85
C GLY A 96 8.06 9.95 -7.91
N ILE A 97 7.76 9.91 -6.61
CA ILE A 97 8.56 9.21 -5.62
C ILE A 97 8.35 7.71 -5.79
N THR A 98 9.44 6.95 -5.93
CA THR A 98 9.36 5.49 -5.91
C THR A 98 8.99 5.01 -4.52
N VAL A 99 7.98 4.15 -4.41
CA VAL A 99 7.57 3.57 -3.12
C VAL A 99 7.80 2.07 -3.12
N VAL A 100 8.53 1.58 -2.13
CA VAL A 100 8.69 0.17 -1.81
C VAL A 100 7.89 -0.11 -0.54
N LEU A 101 6.79 -0.84 -0.67
CA LEU A 101 5.93 -1.23 0.45
C LEU A 101 6.20 -2.70 0.81
N ILE A 102 6.65 -2.94 2.03
CA ILE A 102 6.78 -4.29 2.59
C ILE A 102 5.54 -4.55 3.44
N THR A 103 4.77 -5.55 3.07
CA THR A 103 3.50 -5.86 3.72
C THR A 103 3.18 -7.36 3.66
N HIS A 104 2.39 -7.81 4.61
CA HIS A 104 1.73 -9.13 4.58
C HIS A 104 0.23 -9.01 4.27
N HIS A 105 -0.26 -7.80 4.01
CA HIS A 105 -1.64 -7.55 3.62
C HIS A 105 -1.80 -7.62 2.10
N MET A 106 -2.48 -8.65 1.62
CA MET A 106 -2.64 -8.89 0.17
C MET A 106 -3.35 -7.72 -0.53
N ASN A 107 -4.32 -7.09 0.13
CA ASN A 107 -5.04 -5.94 -0.42
C ASN A 107 -4.13 -4.73 -0.72
N GLU A 108 -3.10 -4.51 0.11
CA GLU A 108 -2.11 -3.46 -0.13
C GLU A 108 -1.22 -3.80 -1.33
N ALA A 109 -0.80 -5.07 -1.42
CA ALA A 109 0.04 -5.53 -2.52
C ALA A 109 -0.71 -5.56 -3.86
N MET A 110 -2.05 -5.69 -3.86
CA MET A 110 -2.87 -5.62 -5.07
C MET A 110 -2.85 -4.24 -5.75
N GLU A 111 -2.66 -3.17 -4.98
CA GLU A 111 -2.68 -1.80 -5.48
C GLU A 111 -1.33 -1.34 -6.05
N ALA A 112 -0.28 -2.16 -5.95
CA ALA A 112 1.04 -1.84 -6.45
C ALA A 112 1.18 -2.08 -7.98
N ASP A 113 2.14 -1.39 -8.62
CA ASP A 113 2.48 -1.63 -10.03
C ASP A 113 3.25 -2.94 -10.22
N ARG A 114 4.00 -3.38 -9.20
CA ARG A 114 4.83 -4.59 -9.19
C ARG A 114 4.80 -5.25 -7.83
N ALA A 115 4.64 -6.57 -7.82
CA ALA A 115 4.68 -7.39 -6.62
C ALA A 115 5.90 -8.32 -6.66
N ILE A 116 6.64 -8.35 -5.55
CA ILE A 116 7.80 -9.22 -5.37
C ILE A 116 7.54 -10.09 -4.13
N VAL A 117 7.53 -11.39 -4.32
CA VAL A 117 7.41 -12.34 -3.21
C VAL A 117 8.80 -12.79 -2.79
N MET A 118 9.13 -12.56 -1.52
CA MET A 118 10.41 -12.98 -0.93
C MET A 118 10.23 -14.26 -0.11
N ASN A 119 11.15 -15.20 -0.27
CA ASN A 119 11.22 -16.40 0.55
C ASN A 119 12.67 -16.75 0.87
N LYS A 120 13.01 -16.90 2.16
CA LYS A 120 14.35 -17.28 2.66
C LYS A 120 15.47 -16.43 2.05
N GLY A 121 15.24 -15.10 1.95
CA GLY A 121 16.22 -14.15 1.42
C GLY A 121 16.39 -14.16 -0.10
N ARG A 122 15.49 -14.82 -0.84
CA ARG A 122 15.50 -14.88 -2.32
C ARG A 122 14.16 -14.41 -2.88
N ILE A 123 14.19 -13.87 -4.08
CA ILE A 123 12.99 -13.56 -4.85
C ILE A 123 12.41 -14.90 -5.34
N ALA A 124 11.20 -15.22 -4.89
CA ALA A 124 10.46 -16.39 -5.30
C ALA A 124 9.55 -16.10 -6.49
N MET A 125 8.91 -14.91 -6.50
CA MET A 125 8.07 -14.45 -7.61
C MET A 125 8.30 -12.95 -7.82
N ASP A 126 8.13 -12.50 -9.07
CA ASP A 126 8.27 -11.11 -9.49
C ASP A 126 7.35 -10.88 -10.69
N GLY A 127 6.53 -9.84 -10.64
CA GLY A 127 5.60 -9.50 -11.71
C GLY A 127 4.55 -8.48 -11.30
N THR A 128 3.54 -8.30 -12.14
CA THR A 128 2.36 -7.54 -11.73
C THR A 128 1.61 -8.28 -10.63
N PRO A 129 0.88 -7.59 -9.73
CA PRO A 129 0.05 -8.25 -8.72
C PRO A 129 -0.85 -9.32 -9.32
N ARG A 130 -1.52 -9.02 -10.43
CA ARG A 130 -2.39 -9.96 -11.16
C ARG A 130 -1.65 -11.24 -11.58
N ALA A 131 -0.44 -11.13 -12.11
CA ALA A 131 0.36 -12.29 -12.53
C ALA A 131 0.89 -13.10 -11.33
N VAL A 132 1.24 -12.45 -10.25
CA VAL A 132 1.74 -13.08 -9.02
C VAL A 132 0.60 -13.81 -8.29
N PHE A 133 -0.51 -13.14 -8.06
CA PHE A 133 -1.62 -13.70 -7.28
C PHE A 133 -2.42 -14.78 -8.01
N ALA A 134 -2.41 -14.82 -9.34
CA ALA A 134 -2.98 -15.95 -10.11
C ALA A 134 -2.27 -17.29 -9.86
N ARG A 135 -1.06 -17.29 -9.29
CA ARG A 135 -0.26 -18.48 -8.97
C ARG A 135 -0.55 -19.00 -7.55
N VAL A 136 -1.83 -19.29 -7.28
CA VAL A 136 -2.34 -19.63 -5.93
C VAL A 136 -1.59 -20.79 -5.29
N GLU A 137 -1.34 -21.88 -6.03
CA GLU A 137 -0.66 -23.07 -5.51
C GLU A 137 0.77 -22.78 -5.08
N GLU A 138 1.49 -21.95 -5.84
CA GLU A 138 2.86 -21.57 -5.51
C GLU A 138 2.89 -20.64 -4.28
N LEU A 139 1.94 -19.71 -4.17
CA LEU A 139 1.79 -18.88 -2.97
C LEU A 139 1.51 -19.72 -1.73
N ARG A 140 0.58 -20.67 -1.82
CA ARG A 140 0.27 -21.61 -0.74
C ARG A 140 1.49 -22.46 -0.34
N ALA A 141 2.30 -22.91 -1.31
CA ALA A 141 3.54 -23.65 -1.04
C ALA A 141 4.59 -22.80 -0.29
N LEU A 142 4.51 -21.46 -0.43
CA LEU A 142 5.35 -20.51 0.30
C LEU A 142 4.74 -20.09 1.66
N GLY A 143 3.57 -20.60 2.02
CA GLY A 143 2.83 -20.23 3.25
C GLY A 143 2.10 -18.88 3.15
N LEU A 144 1.85 -18.39 1.94
CA LEU A 144 1.12 -17.16 1.67
C LEU A 144 -0.29 -17.48 1.15
N ALA A 145 -1.23 -16.60 1.46
CA ALA A 145 -2.56 -16.63 0.85
C ALA A 145 -2.60 -15.73 -0.39
N ALA A 146 -3.47 -16.05 -1.35
CA ALA A 146 -3.87 -15.10 -2.38
C ALA A 146 -4.96 -14.16 -1.84
N PRO A 147 -5.29 -13.05 -2.55
CA PRO A 147 -6.44 -12.22 -2.23
C PRO A 147 -7.74 -13.03 -2.20
N ASP A 148 -8.69 -12.64 -1.34
CA ASP A 148 -9.95 -13.37 -1.14
C ASP A 148 -10.73 -13.61 -2.45
N THR A 149 -10.71 -12.63 -3.37
CA THR A 149 -11.33 -12.73 -4.69
C THR A 149 -10.72 -13.85 -5.54
N VAL A 150 -9.39 -13.95 -5.53
CA VAL A 150 -8.63 -14.96 -6.27
C VAL A 150 -8.80 -16.34 -5.62
N GLU A 151 -8.76 -16.40 -4.28
CA GLU A 151 -9.00 -17.65 -3.54
C GLU A 151 -10.40 -18.21 -3.84
N LEU A 152 -11.44 -17.36 -3.86
CA LEU A 152 -12.80 -17.77 -4.21
C LEU A 152 -12.88 -18.35 -5.63
N LEU A 153 -12.27 -17.67 -6.60
CA LEU A 153 -12.25 -18.15 -7.99
C LEU A 153 -11.46 -19.44 -8.13
N TYR A 154 -10.36 -19.59 -7.40
CA TYR A 154 -9.59 -20.83 -7.36
C TYR A 154 -10.42 -22.00 -6.81
N GLU A 155 -11.18 -21.79 -5.73
CA GLU A 155 -12.07 -22.81 -5.18
C GLU A 155 -13.21 -23.20 -6.14
N LEU A 156 -13.78 -22.23 -6.85
CA LEU A 156 -14.81 -22.49 -7.89
C LEU A 156 -14.21 -23.30 -9.04
N ARG A 157 -13.02 -22.94 -9.51
CA ARG A 157 -12.31 -23.64 -10.58
C ARG A 157 -11.94 -25.08 -10.19
N SER A 158 -11.54 -25.31 -8.94
CA SER A 158 -11.24 -26.65 -8.42
C SER A 158 -12.46 -27.57 -8.40
N ARG A 159 -13.66 -26.99 -8.35
CA ARG A 159 -14.95 -27.70 -8.43
C ARG A 159 -15.49 -27.82 -9.84
N GLY A 160 -14.69 -27.48 -10.86
CA GLY A 160 -15.05 -27.65 -12.28
C GLY A 160 -15.83 -26.48 -12.89
N ILE A 161 -15.92 -25.33 -12.19
CA ILE A 161 -16.53 -24.10 -12.74
C ILE A 161 -15.44 -23.35 -13.48
N ASP A 162 -15.61 -23.08 -14.77
CA ASP A 162 -14.64 -22.36 -15.59
C ASP A 162 -14.67 -20.86 -15.30
N VAL A 163 -13.79 -20.40 -14.43
CA VAL A 163 -13.61 -19.01 -14.05
C VAL A 163 -12.12 -18.60 -14.17
N PRO A 164 -11.82 -17.34 -14.53
CA PRO A 164 -10.44 -16.84 -14.54
C PRO A 164 -9.91 -16.71 -13.11
N LEU A 165 -8.57 -16.75 -12.92
CA LEU A 165 -7.92 -16.57 -11.61
C LEU A 165 -7.28 -15.20 -11.44
N ASP A 166 -7.58 -14.26 -12.32
CA ASP A 166 -6.93 -12.95 -12.38
C ASP A 166 -7.83 -11.78 -11.99
N ALA A 167 -9.03 -12.06 -11.47
CA ALA A 167 -9.92 -11.01 -10.96
C ALA A 167 -9.44 -10.51 -9.59
N MET A 168 -9.04 -9.24 -9.54
CA MET A 168 -8.41 -8.62 -8.37
C MET A 168 -9.43 -7.88 -7.51
N THR A 169 -10.52 -7.36 -8.10
CA THR A 169 -11.56 -6.64 -7.36
C THR A 169 -12.81 -7.50 -7.14
N VAL A 170 -13.64 -7.08 -6.19
CA VAL A 170 -14.92 -7.76 -5.91
C VAL A 170 -15.83 -7.72 -7.14
N GLU A 171 -15.84 -6.59 -7.86
CA GLU A 171 -16.62 -6.40 -9.08
C GLU A 171 -16.15 -7.34 -10.19
N GLU A 172 -14.83 -7.42 -10.45
CA GLU A 172 -14.27 -8.35 -11.44
C GLU A 172 -14.59 -9.80 -11.09
N CYS A 173 -14.50 -10.15 -9.80
CA CYS A 173 -14.83 -11.49 -9.31
C CYS A 173 -16.31 -11.82 -9.51
N ALA A 174 -17.21 -10.91 -9.15
CA ALA A 174 -18.65 -11.07 -9.34
C ALA A 174 -19.01 -11.22 -10.83
N ASP A 175 -18.42 -10.40 -11.70
CA ASP A 175 -18.62 -10.48 -13.14
C ASP A 175 -18.12 -11.81 -13.73
N ALA A 176 -16.98 -12.31 -13.25
CA ALA A 176 -16.45 -13.62 -13.67
C ALA A 176 -17.42 -14.76 -13.29
N ILE A 177 -17.92 -14.74 -12.06
CA ILE A 177 -18.89 -15.72 -11.57
C ILE A 177 -20.19 -15.63 -12.37
N CYS A 178 -20.76 -14.43 -12.54
CA CYS A 178 -22.00 -14.23 -13.29
C CYS A 178 -21.87 -14.75 -14.73
N ARG A 179 -20.75 -14.50 -15.40
CA ARG A 179 -20.49 -15.01 -16.76
C ARG A 179 -20.45 -16.54 -16.82
N ALA A 180 -19.78 -17.18 -15.86
CA ALA A 180 -19.67 -18.63 -15.79
C ALA A 180 -21.06 -19.30 -15.64
N PHE A 181 -21.94 -18.72 -14.81
CA PHE A 181 -23.30 -19.26 -14.61
C PHE A 181 -24.31 -18.84 -15.70
N SER A 182 -24.15 -17.68 -16.33
CA SER A 182 -25.01 -17.23 -17.43
C SER A 182 -24.73 -17.99 -18.73
N GLY A 183 -23.51 -18.47 -18.94
CA GLY A 183 -23.14 -19.32 -20.09
C GLY A 183 -23.74 -20.72 -20.05
N GLY A 184 -24.16 -21.22 -18.87
CA GLY A 184 -24.77 -22.51 -18.66
C GLY A 184 -26.31 -22.57 -18.91
N ILE A 185 -26.97 -21.44 -19.16
CA ILE A 185 -28.45 -21.37 -19.41
C ILE A 185 -28.78 -21.35 -20.93
N LYS A 186 -27.86 -21.78 -21.78
CA LYS A 186 -28.16 -22.02 -23.19
C LYS A 186 -28.30 -23.52 -23.45
N GLY A 187 -29.52 -24.03 -23.33
CA GLY A 187 -29.92 -25.28 -23.98
C GLY A 187 -30.55 -26.33 -23.08
N GLU A 188 -31.84 -26.21 -22.81
CA GLU A 188 -32.81 -27.28 -22.93
C GLU A 188 -34.01 -26.78 -23.70
#